data_9d22b34c03c8a8afbc37e9080d57a2c9
#
_entry.id   9d22b34c03c8a8afbc37e9080d57a2c9
#
_cell.length_a   1.000
_cell.length_b   1.000
_cell.length_c   1.000
_cell.angle_alpha   90.00
_cell.angle_beta   90.00
_cell.angle_gamma   90.00
#
_symmetry.space_group_name_H-M   'P 1'
#
loop_
_entity.id
_entity.type
_entity.pdbx_description
1 polymer ?
#
loop_
_entity_poly.entity_id
_entity_poly.type
_entity_poly.pdbx_seq_one_letter_code
_entity_poly.pdbx_strand_id
1 'polypeptide(L)'
;KPRHVPANILVIGATNRASDLDPALLRPGRFDRNIYFGLPSRSGRRDIIDYYLGKKAHEAELDESAKRETLAALTAGYSPVMIEHLMDESLVWALRRGAARFSWNDLQHAKMTEEIGLAQPVEYTEAERRTIATHEAGHATVAWLVGKGRKLEVLTIIKRKDALGLLSHSEEEERFTKTKSEVRALIDIAFGGMVAEELFFGEASTGVSSDLQAATLNACQMIGQLGMGTTLISSAAMEYPAGGIVSKVLANDSGRAEVEDLLASSKASVTQMLDDHRSVVEALRDALLEREELIGEDILEVIRKAPPPDRAGSDDRRLRVTGESLPLT
;
A
#
# COMPACT_ATOMS: atom_id res chain seq x y z
N LYS A 1 11.11 -12.37 -60.03
CA LYS A 1 10.93 -13.08 -58.74
C LYS A 1 12.12 -12.71 -57.86
N PRO A 2 11.93 -12.23 -56.64
CA PRO A 2 13.04 -12.00 -55.72
C PRO A 2 13.73 -13.35 -55.45
N ARG A 3 15.05 -13.38 -55.58
CA ARG A 3 15.86 -14.55 -55.21
C ARG A 3 15.73 -14.76 -53.71
N HIS A 4 15.14 -15.89 -53.28
CA HIS A 4 15.23 -16.35 -51.92
C HIS A 4 16.70 -16.63 -51.60
N VAL A 5 17.34 -15.70 -50.92
CA VAL A 5 18.60 -15.98 -50.23
C VAL A 5 18.22 -16.58 -48.91
N PRO A 6 18.57 -17.82 -48.56
CA PRO A 6 18.35 -18.37 -47.24
C PRO A 6 19.26 -17.62 -46.28
N ALA A 7 18.71 -16.64 -45.58
CA ALA A 7 19.41 -15.93 -44.50
C ALA A 7 18.96 -16.53 -43.17
N ASN A 8 19.89 -17.17 -42.45
CA ASN A 8 19.66 -17.58 -41.05
C ASN A 8 19.74 -16.35 -40.14
N ILE A 9 18.76 -15.46 -40.27
CA ILE A 9 18.68 -14.25 -39.47
C ILE A 9 17.47 -14.39 -38.53
N LEU A 10 17.72 -14.33 -37.24
CA LEU A 10 16.70 -14.16 -36.23
C LEU A 10 16.55 -12.66 -35.91
N VAL A 11 15.36 -12.12 -36.09
CA VAL A 11 15.06 -10.73 -35.75
C VAL A 11 14.29 -10.73 -34.40
N ILE A 12 14.81 -10.02 -33.42
CA ILE A 12 14.20 -9.86 -32.11
C ILE A 12 13.91 -8.37 -31.90
N GLY A 13 12.67 -8.02 -31.61
CA GLY A 13 12.24 -6.67 -31.25
C GLY A 13 11.75 -6.65 -29.80
N ALA A 14 12.00 -5.58 -29.07
CA ALA A 14 11.47 -5.34 -27.75
C ALA A 14 10.77 -3.97 -27.70
N THR A 15 9.63 -3.91 -27.04
CA THR A 15 8.87 -2.66 -26.83
C THR A 15 8.12 -2.71 -25.51
N ASN A 16 7.98 -1.56 -24.88
CA ASN A 16 7.11 -1.39 -23.71
C ASN A 16 5.64 -1.09 -24.12
N ARG A 17 5.38 -0.86 -25.41
CA ARG A 17 4.07 -0.44 -25.94
C ARG A 17 3.70 -1.31 -27.14
N ALA A 18 3.33 -2.56 -26.85
CA ALA A 18 2.92 -3.49 -27.89
C ALA A 18 1.69 -3.01 -28.69
N SER A 19 0.80 -2.21 -28.06
CA SER A 19 -0.37 -1.60 -28.71
C SER A 19 -0.04 -0.62 -29.83
N ASP A 20 1.16 -0.04 -29.82
CA ASP A 20 1.58 0.95 -30.81
C ASP A 20 2.24 0.31 -32.06
N LEU A 21 2.45 -1.01 -32.03
CA LEU A 21 2.97 -1.72 -33.18
C LEU A 21 1.90 -1.84 -34.27
N ASP A 22 2.33 -1.60 -35.53
CA ASP A 22 1.46 -1.88 -36.67
C ASP A 22 1.04 -3.36 -36.64
N PRO A 23 -0.30 -3.65 -36.64
CA PRO A 23 -0.79 -5.03 -36.67
C PRO A 23 -0.23 -5.86 -37.81
N ALA A 24 0.20 -5.22 -38.91
CA ALA A 24 0.86 -5.90 -40.01
C ALA A 24 2.19 -6.54 -39.61
N LEU A 25 2.92 -5.98 -38.63
CA LEU A 25 4.18 -6.57 -38.14
C LEU A 25 3.95 -7.87 -37.36
N LEU A 26 2.79 -8.00 -36.73
CA LEU A 26 2.44 -9.15 -35.88
C LEU A 26 1.82 -10.31 -36.67
N ARG A 27 1.72 -10.20 -38.00
CA ARG A 27 1.18 -11.28 -38.85
C ARG A 27 2.15 -12.44 -38.97
N PRO A 28 1.65 -13.69 -39.15
CA PRO A 28 2.46 -14.87 -39.35
C PRO A 28 3.52 -14.68 -40.46
N GLY A 29 4.77 -15.14 -40.21
CA GLY A 29 5.90 -14.94 -41.09
C GLY A 29 6.65 -13.61 -40.91
N ARG A 30 6.32 -12.83 -39.88
CA ARG A 30 7.04 -11.62 -39.46
C ARG A 30 7.41 -11.76 -37.98
N PHE A 31 6.92 -10.89 -37.07
CA PHE A 31 7.03 -11.10 -35.63
C PHE A 31 5.88 -12.00 -35.18
N ASP A 32 6.00 -13.28 -35.42
CA ASP A 32 4.92 -14.26 -35.15
C ASP A 32 4.97 -14.87 -33.77
N ARG A 33 5.99 -14.54 -32.96
CA ARG A 33 6.11 -14.96 -31.56
C ARG A 33 6.19 -13.76 -30.66
N ASN A 34 5.17 -13.58 -29.85
CA ASN A 34 5.12 -12.57 -28.81
C ASN A 34 5.43 -13.23 -27.46
N ILE A 35 6.43 -12.69 -26.77
CA ILE A 35 6.77 -13.08 -25.41
C ILE A 35 6.48 -11.88 -24.51
N TYR A 36 5.56 -12.06 -23.61
CA TYR A 36 5.21 -11.03 -22.62
C TYR A 36 6.06 -11.20 -21.37
N PHE A 37 6.79 -10.16 -20.99
CA PHE A 37 7.53 -10.09 -19.73
C PHE A 37 6.73 -9.25 -18.75
N GLY A 38 6.00 -9.92 -17.85
CA GLY A 38 5.31 -9.30 -16.73
C GLY A 38 6.24 -9.03 -15.54
N LEU A 39 5.67 -8.51 -14.46
CA LEU A 39 6.39 -8.40 -13.20
C LEU A 39 6.77 -9.79 -12.68
N PRO A 40 7.95 -9.92 -12.05
CA PRO A 40 8.43 -11.20 -11.56
C PRO A 40 7.57 -11.73 -10.41
N SER A 41 7.36 -13.04 -10.37
CA SER A 41 6.79 -13.74 -9.21
C SER A 41 7.70 -13.60 -8.00
N ARG A 42 7.22 -13.96 -6.81
CA ARG A 42 8.04 -13.94 -5.58
C ARG A 42 9.35 -14.73 -5.74
N SER A 43 9.30 -15.92 -6.34
CA SER A 43 10.52 -16.71 -6.63
C SER A 43 11.43 -16.00 -7.64
N GLY A 44 10.85 -15.41 -8.69
CA GLY A 44 11.62 -14.61 -9.66
C GLY A 44 12.27 -13.39 -9.03
N ARG A 45 11.58 -12.70 -8.11
CA ARG A 45 12.20 -11.60 -7.34
C ARG A 45 13.32 -12.09 -6.45
N ARG A 46 13.18 -13.28 -5.84
CA ARG A 46 14.24 -13.91 -5.06
C ARG A 46 15.49 -14.16 -5.90
N ASP A 47 15.33 -14.70 -7.10
CA ASP A 47 16.46 -14.95 -8.02
C ASP A 47 17.14 -13.64 -8.44
N ILE A 48 16.36 -12.58 -8.69
CA ILE A 48 16.87 -11.24 -9.01
C ILE A 48 17.63 -10.62 -7.81
N ILE A 49 17.11 -10.79 -6.60
CA ILE A 49 17.76 -10.35 -5.37
C ILE A 49 19.09 -11.07 -5.20
N ASP A 50 19.13 -12.38 -5.35
CA ASP A 50 20.34 -13.17 -5.25
C ASP A 50 21.40 -12.74 -6.28
N TYR A 51 20.97 -12.44 -7.53
CA TYR A 51 21.84 -11.94 -8.56
C TYR A 51 22.48 -10.59 -8.20
N TYR A 52 21.70 -9.63 -7.70
CA TYR A 52 22.23 -8.31 -7.38
C TYR A 52 23.02 -8.31 -6.06
N LEU A 53 22.65 -9.10 -5.05
CA LEU A 53 23.45 -9.28 -3.84
C LEU A 53 24.83 -9.87 -4.20
N GLY A 54 24.91 -10.79 -5.15
CA GLY A 54 26.19 -11.29 -5.65
C GLY A 54 27.09 -10.26 -6.33
N LYS A 55 26.56 -9.07 -6.65
CA LYS A 55 27.29 -7.99 -7.33
C LYS A 55 27.57 -6.77 -6.47
N LYS A 56 26.82 -6.58 -5.39
CA LYS A 56 26.85 -5.37 -4.57
C LYS A 56 27.37 -5.68 -3.16
N ALA A 57 28.14 -4.75 -2.60
CA ALA A 57 28.75 -4.93 -1.27
C ALA A 57 27.65 -4.80 -0.20
N HIS A 58 27.38 -5.88 0.51
CA HIS A 58 26.37 -5.99 1.56
C HIS A 58 26.92 -6.69 2.80
N GLU A 59 26.24 -6.53 3.94
CA GLU A 59 26.57 -7.21 5.20
C GLU A 59 26.12 -8.68 5.16
N ALA A 60 26.84 -9.55 5.87
CA ALA A 60 26.63 -11.01 5.84
C ALA A 60 25.21 -11.45 6.29
N GLU A 61 24.51 -10.64 7.06
CA GLU A 61 23.11 -10.90 7.43
C GLU A 61 22.17 -11.06 6.22
N LEU A 62 22.48 -10.39 5.10
CA LEU A 62 21.72 -10.47 3.86
C LEU A 62 22.02 -11.76 3.05
N ASP A 63 22.99 -12.56 3.48
CA ASP A 63 23.23 -13.90 2.94
C ASP A 63 22.29 -14.95 3.52
N GLU A 64 21.63 -14.64 4.63
CA GLU A 64 20.64 -15.52 5.24
C GLU A 64 19.42 -15.72 4.33
N SER A 65 19.05 -17.01 4.11
CA SER A 65 17.92 -17.35 3.24
C SER A 65 16.61 -16.69 3.70
N ALA A 66 16.38 -16.62 5.01
CA ALA A 66 15.20 -15.99 5.59
C ALA A 66 15.10 -14.49 5.28
N LYS A 67 16.22 -13.76 5.35
CA LYS A 67 16.28 -12.33 5.00
C LYS A 67 15.96 -12.09 3.52
N ARG A 68 16.51 -12.92 2.64
CA ARG A 68 16.25 -12.85 1.20
C ARG A 68 14.81 -13.20 0.86
N GLU A 69 14.20 -14.18 1.53
CA GLU A 69 12.78 -14.48 1.40
C GLU A 69 11.90 -13.33 1.88
N THR A 70 12.28 -12.71 2.99
CA THR A 70 11.60 -11.51 3.50
C THR A 70 11.69 -10.36 2.49
N LEU A 71 12.88 -10.12 1.91
CA LEU A 71 13.07 -9.09 0.90
C LEU A 71 12.24 -9.36 -0.36
N ALA A 72 12.17 -10.62 -0.83
CA ALA A 72 11.33 -10.99 -1.96
C ALA A 72 9.82 -10.77 -1.68
N ALA A 73 9.38 -10.92 -0.42
CA ALA A 73 8.02 -10.58 -0.02
C ALA A 73 7.81 -9.06 0.02
N LEU A 74 8.73 -8.31 0.62
CA LEU A 74 8.66 -6.85 0.75
C LEU A 74 8.72 -6.09 -0.59
N THR A 75 9.25 -6.73 -1.65
CA THR A 75 9.34 -6.16 -3.00
C THR A 75 8.20 -6.65 -3.92
N ALA A 76 7.02 -6.99 -3.36
CA ALA A 76 5.84 -7.34 -4.15
C ALA A 76 5.51 -6.20 -5.14
N GLY A 77 5.27 -6.56 -6.41
CA GLY A 77 5.02 -5.57 -7.46
C GLY A 77 6.25 -4.85 -8.03
N TYR A 78 7.46 -5.13 -7.53
CA TYR A 78 8.68 -4.52 -8.07
C TYR A 78 9.10 -5.19 -9.38
N SER A 79 9.51 -4.37 -10.35
CA SER A 79 10.23 -4.82 -11.54
C SER A 79 11.71 -5.13 -11.21
N PRO A 80 12.44 -5.83 -12.09
CA PRO A 80 13.87 -6.07 -11.90
C PRO A 80 14.68 -4.78 -11.69
N VAL A 81 14.35 -3.71 -12.42
CA VAL A 81 15.03 -2.41 -12.31
C VAL A 81 14.74 -1.76 -10.95
N MET A 82 13.51 -1.88 -10.42
CA MET A 82 13.19 -1.35 -9.09
C MET A 82 13.96 -2.08 -7.98
N ILE A 83 14.15 -3.40 -8.10
CA ILE A 83 14.97 -4.18 -7.15
C ILE A 83 16.44 -3.75 -7.23
N GLU A 84 16.97 -3.53 -8.43
CA GLU A 84 18.33 -3.02 -8.61
C GLU A 84 18.51 -1.65 -7.97
N HIS A 85 17.58 -0.74 -8.23
CA HIS A 85 17.60 0.62 -7.70
C HIS A 85 17.49 0.64 -6.18
N LEU A 86 16.63 -0.20 -5.59
CA LEU A 86 16.53 -0.36 -4.14
C LEU A 86 17.89 -0.72 -3.52
N MET A 87 18.65 -1.60 -4.14
CA MET A 87 19.98 -1.99 -3.63
C MET A 87 21.03 -0.88 -3.85
N ASP A 88 20.91 -0.10 -4.92
CA ASP A 88 21.79 1.06 -5.13
C ASP A 88 21.52 2.15 -4.09
N GLU A 89 20.26 2.46 -3.83
CA GLU A 89 19.88 3.38 -2.75
C GLU A 89 20.31 2.87 -1.37
N SER A 90 20.28 1.56 -1.14
CA SER A 90 20.80 0.97 0.10
C SER A 90 22.29 1.21 0.29
N LEU A 91 23.08 1.16 -0.79
CA LEU A 91 24.49 1.56 -0.76
C LEU A 91 24.68 3.05 -0.49
N VAL A 92 23.82 3.91 -1.02
CA VAL A 92 23.83 5.35 -0.72
C VAL A 92 23.59 5.59 0.77
N TRP A 93 22.62 4.89 1.39
CA TRP A 93 22.38 4.97 2.83
C TRP A 93 23.57 4.47 3.65
N ALA A 94 24.20 3.35 3.26
CA ALA A 94 25.41 2.87 3.89
C ALA A 94 26.55 3.89 3.82
N LEU A 95 26.77 4.50 2.66
CA LEU A 95 27.79 5.56 2.48
C LEU A 95 27.53 6.79 3.34
N ARG A 96 26.27 7.22 3.50
CA ARG A 96 25.89 8.33 4.37
C ARG A 96 26.26 8.09 5.84
N ARG A 97 26.20 6.85 6.32
CA ARG A 97 26.65 6.49 7.68
C ARG A 97 28.14 6.09 7.75
N GLY A 98 28.91 6.26 6.67
CA GLY A 98 30.33 5.95 6.61
C GLY A 98 30.67 4.46 6.46
N ALA A 99 29.73 3.62 6.03
CA ALA A 99 29.95 2.20 5.80
C ALA A 99 30.18 1.89 4.30
N ALA A 100 30.97 0.84 4.03
CA ALA A 100 31.27 0.38 2.68
C ALA A 100 30.31 -0.74 2.19
N ARG A 101 29.45 -1.24 3.09
CA ARG A 101 28.50 -2.34 2.86
C ARG A 101 27.15 -1.92 3.39
N PHE A 102 26.09 -2.21 2.65
CA PHE A 102 24.75 -1.96 3.15
C PHE A 102 24.22 -3.10 4.00
N SER A 103 23.50 -2.73 5.04
CA SER A 103 22.83 -3.62 5.98
C SER A 103 21.34 -3.77 5.63
N TRP A 104 20.65 -4.65 6.36
CA TRP A 104 19.19 -4.74 6.32
C TRP A 104 18.51 -3.41 6.65
N ASN A 105 19.04 -2.68 7.62
CA ASN A 105 18.50 -1.37 8.01
C ASN A 105 18.64 -0.33 6.88
N ASP A 106 19.78 -0.29 6.19
CA ASP A 106 19.98 0.60 5.03
C ASP A 106 18.97 0.27 3.92
N LEU A 107 18.67 -1.02 3.72
CA LEU A 107 17.70 -1.47 2.73
C LEU A 107 16.27 -1.07 3.11
N GLN A 108 15.91 -1.14 4.39
CA GLN A 108 14.61 -0.65 4.86
C GLN A 108 14.46 0.87 4.66
N HIS A 109 15.51 1.64 4.97
CA HIS A 109 15.51 3.09 4.72
C HIS A 109 15.44 3.42 3.22
N ALA A 110 16.14 2.68 2.37
CA ALA A 110 16.08 2.84 0.92
C ALA A 110 14.67 2.56 0.40
N LYS A 111 14.05 1.43 0.80
CA LYS A 111 12.68 1.08 0.43
C LYS A 111 11.70 2.19 0.85
N MET A 112 11.80 2.66 2.08
CA MET A 112 10.98 3.75 2.58
C MET A 112 11.17 5.03 1.76
N THR A 113 12.42 5.37 1.42
CA THR A 113 12.74 6.53 0.59
C THR A 113 12.12 6.43 -0.80
N GLU A 114 12.17 5.26 -1.43
CA GLU A 114 11.57 5.06 -2.76
C GLU A 114 10.06 5.14 -2.74
N GLU A 115 9.42 4.46 -1.80
CA GLU A 115 7.96 4.35 -1.74
C GLU A 115 7.30 5.65 -1.27
N ILE A 116 7.78 6.24 -0.21
CA ILE A 116 7.17 7.42 0.42
C ILE A 116 7.99 8.70 0.29
N GLY A 117 9.22 8.63 -0.21
CA GLY A 117 10.07 9.80 -0.46
C GLY A 117 10.99 10.19 0.69
N LEU A 118 11.88 11.12 0.41
CA LEU A 118 12.79 11.69 1.40
C LEU A 118 12.04 12.57 2.39
N ALA A 119 12.50 12.55 3.64
CA ALA A 119 12.06 13.49 4.66
C ALA A 119 12.32 14.93 4.21
N GLN A 120 11.31 15.79 4.33
CA GLN A 120 11.41 17.22 4.04
C GLN A 120 11.50 18.00 5.35
N PRO A 121 12.45 18.93 5.48
CA PRO A 121 12.53 19.78 6.67
C PRO A 121 11.36 20.76 6.69
N VAL A 122 10.38 20.50 7.52
CA VAL A 122 9.23 21.40 7.77
C VAL A 122 9.08 21.57 9.26
N GLU A 123 8.97 22.82 9.68
CA GLU A 123 8.65 23.15 11.06
C GLU A 123 7.12 23.27 11.20
N TYR A 124 6.50 22.29 11.82
CA TYR A 124 5.09 22.34 12.22
C TYR A 124 4.92 23.10 13.53
N THR A 125 3.82 23.84 13.65
CA THR A 125 3.41 24.29 14.98
C THR A 125 3.04 23.09 15.86
N GLU A 126 3.11 23.25 17.18
CA GLU A 126 2.72 22.18 18.13
C GLU A 126 1.29 21.71 17.90
N ALA A 127 0.38 22.62 17.54
CA ALA A 127 -1.01 22.27 17.23
C ALA A 127 -1.10 21.40 15.97
N GLU A 128 -0.44 21.80 14.87
CA GLU A 128 -0.40 21.03 13.63
C GLU A 128 0.24 19.66 13.85
N ARG A 129 1.36 19.61 14.56
CA ARG A 129 2.06 18.38 14.90
C ARG A 129 1.16 17.39 15.65
N ARG A 130 0.38 17.89 16.61
CA ARG A 130 -0.57 17.10 17.35
C ARG A 130 -1.76 16.65 16.49
N THR A 131 -2.25 17.52 15.61
CA THR A 131 -3.34 17.17 14.68
C THR A 131 -2.89 16.07 13.72
N ILE A 132 -1.72 16.21 13.08
CA ILE A 132 -1.17 15.20 12.17
C ILE A 132 -0.95 13.88 12.89
N ALA A 133 -0.35 13.90 14.09
CA ALA A 133 -0.12 12.69 14.86
C ALA A 133 -1.43 11.97 15.25
N THR A 134 -2.49 12.71 15.58
CA THR A 134 -3.81 12.16 15.89
C THR A 134 -4.46 11.56 14.64
N HIS A 135 -4.35 12.25 13.50
CA HIS A 135 -4.85 11.80 12.20
C HIS A 135 -4.22 10.46 11.80
N GLU A 136 -2.90 10.37 11.80
CA GLU A 136 -2.18 9.15 11.45
C GLU A 136 -2.43 8.01 12.44
N ALA A 137 -2.53 8.33 13.74
CA ALA A 137 -2.90 7.35 14.76
C ALA A 137 -4.32 6.79 14.54
N GLY A 138 -5.25 7.62 14.06
CA GLY A 138 -6.59 7.20 13.65
C GLY A 138 -6.56 6.17 12.53
N HIS A 139 -5.84 6.46 11.44
CA HIS A 139 -5.64 5.51 10.33
C HIS A 139 -5.02 4.19 10.81
N ALA A 140 -3.97 4.25 11.62
CA ALA A 140 -3.28 3.07 12.12
C ALA A 140 -4.18 2.21 13.03
N THR A 141 -4.97 2.84 13.89
CA THR A 141 -5.91 2.13 14.77
C THR A 141 -6.98 1.41 13.94
N VAL A 142 -7.59 2.08 12.96
CA VAL A 142 -8.58 1.43 12.09
C VAL A 142 -7.94 0.32 11.26
N ALA A 143 -6.76 0.56 10.68
CA ALA A 143 -6.05 -0.46 9.90
C ALA A 143 -5.72 -1.70 10.74
N TRP A 144 -5.36 -1.53 12.01
CA TRP A 144 -5.16 -2.63 12.95
C TRP A 144 -6.45 -3.40 13.24
N LEU A 145 -7.59 -2.71 13.39
CA LEU A 145 -8.87 -3.33 13.74
C LEU A 145 -9.51 -4.09 12.57
N VAL A 146 -9.50 -3.51 11.36
CA VAL A 146 -10.25 -4.06 10.21
C VAL A 146 -9.37 -4.62 9.10
N GLY A 147 -8.08 -4.32 9.11
CA GLY A 147 -7.14 -4.67 8.05
C GLY A 147 -6.67 -6.12 8.10
N LYS A 148 -7.57 -7.10 8.00
CA LYS A 148 -7.22 -8.52 7.99
C LYS A 148 -6.19 -8.86 6.91
N GLY A 149 -5.08 -9.50 7.31
CA GLY A 149 -3.98 -9.87 6.42
C GLY A 149 -3.20 -8.65 5.89
N ARG A 150 -3.26 -7.52 6.60
CA ARG A 150 -2.45 -6.33 6.32
C ARG A 150 -1.41 -6.13 7.42
N LYS A 151 -0.25 -5.69 7.00
CA LYS A 151 0.87 -5.34 7.87
C LYS A 151 1.01 -3.82 7.91
N LEU A 152 1.12 -3.25 9.10
CA LEU A 152 1.50 -1.86 9.29
C LEU A 152 3.01 -1.75 9.10
N GLU A 153 3.47 -0.93 8.15
CA GLU A 153 4.87 -0.84 7.79
C GLU A 153 5.54 0.40 8.40
N VAL A 154 4.94 1.56 8.18
CA VAL A 154 5.45 2.85 8.66
C VAL A 154 4.29 3.71 9.11
N LEU A 155 4.45 4.35 10.26
CA LEU A 155 3.56 5.38 10.77
C LEU A 155 4.41 6.59 11.11
N THR A 156 4.21 7.73 10.45
CA THR A 156 5.12 8.88 10.53
C THR A 156 4.38 10.21 10.47
N ILE A 157 4.89 11.22 11.17
CA ILE A 157 4.49 12.62 11.03
C ILE A 157 5.56 13.46 10.32
N ILE A 158 6.60 12.81 9.81
CA ILE A 158 7.62 13.47 9.01
C ILE A 158 7.07 13.72 7.62
N LYS A 159 7.06 14.96 7.18
CA LYS A 159 6.62 15.33 5.82
C LYS A 159 7.46 14.63 4.77
N ARG A 160 6.79 13.96 3.83
CA ARG A 160 7.42 13.31 2.68
C ARG A 160 6.57 13.55 1.44
N LYS A 161 7.19 14.00 0.34
CA LYS A 161 6.45 14.38 -0.89
C LYS A 161 5.31 15.36 -0.56
N ASP A 162 4.08 15.01 -0.87
CA ASP A 162 2.88 15.83 -0.67
C ASP A 162 2.13 15.49 0.64
N ALA A 163 2.56 14.44 1.37
CA ALA A 163 1.93 14.01 2.62
C ALA A 163 2.58 14.68 3.83
N LEU A 164 1.76 15.24 4.73
CA LEU A 164 2.20 15.85 6.00
C LEU A 164 2.57 14.79 7.04
N GLY A 165 1.84 13.70 7.06
CA GLY A 165 2.09 12.46 7.76
C GLY A 165 1.72 11.30 6.84
N LEU A 166 1.92 10.06 7.27
CA LEU A 166 1.60 8.89 6.48
C LEU A 166 1.49 7.63 7.32
N LEU A 167 0.44 6.85 7.09
CA LEU A 167 0.40 5.43 7.38
C LEU A 167 0.71 4.63 6.10
N SER A 168 1.81 3.88 6.08
CA SER A 168 2.06 2.86 5.07
C SER A 168 1.67 1.49 5.60
N HIS A 169 0.88 0.77 4.81
CA HIS A 169 0.47 -0.59 5.12
C HIS A 169 0.38 -1.43 3.84
N SER A 170 0.79 -2.69 3.90
CA SER A 170 0.75 -3.64 2.77
C SER A 170 0.00 -4.92 3.13
N GLU A 171 -0.22 -5.77 2.14
CA GLU A 171 -0.74 -7.11 2.37
C GLU A 171 0.40 -8.03 2.84
N GLU A 172 0.13 -8.90 3.84
CA GLU A 172 1.12 -9.87 4.34
C GLU A 172 1.51 -10.88 3.27
N GLU A 173 0.57 -11.22 2.39
CA GLU A 173 0.76 -12.13 1.26
C GLU A 173 0.41 -11.43 -0.05
N GLU A 174 1.10 -11.78 -1.12
CA GLU A 174 0.80 -11.29 -2.46
C GLU A 174 -0.54 -11.86 -2.96
N ARG A 175 -1.56 -11.00 -3.04
CA ARG A 175 -2.93 -11.38 -3.41
C ARG A 175 -3.41 -10.54 -4.58
N PHE A 176 -4.03 -11.20 -5.55
CA PHE A 176 -4.49 -10.56 -6.80
C PHE A 176 -5.99 -10.22 -6.77
N THR A 177 -6.70 -10.64 -5.75
CA THR A 177 -8.14 -10.40 -5.63
C THR A 177 -8.48 -9.93 -4.23
N LYS A 178 -9.49 -9.06 -4.12
CA LYS A 178 -10.03 -8.56 -2.85
C LYS A 178 -11.52 -8.89 -2.74
N THR A 179 -11.93 -9.27 -1.56
CA THR A 179 -13.34 -9.47 -1.21
C THR A 179 -14.03 -8.14 -0.94
N LYS A 180 -15.37 -8.15 -0.91
CA LYS A 180 -16.17 -6.97 -0.55
C LYS A 180 -15.76 -6.38 0.81
N SER A 181 -15.53 -7.24 1.81
CA SER A 181 -15.12 -6.79 3.14
C SER A 181 -13.72 -6.17 3.16
N GLU A 182 -12.80 -6.67 2.35
CA GLU A 182 -11.44 -6.10 2.25
C GLU A 182 -11.45 -4.74 1.54
N VAL A 183 -12.27 -4.55 0.50
CA VAL A 183 -12.40 -3.24 -0.13
C VAL A 183 -13.11 -2.26 0.82
N ARG A 184 -14.14 -2.73 1.58
CA ARG A 184 -14.79 -1.93 2.61
C ARG A 184 -13.79 -1.48 3.68
N ALA A 185 -12.90 -2.36 4.13
CA ALA A 185 -11.87 -2.03 5.10
C ALA A 185 -10.93 -0.89 4.63
N LEU A 186 -10.64 -0.79 3.32
CA LEU A 186 -9.87 0.34 2.78
C LEU A 186 -10.63 1.67 2.90
N ILE A 187 -11.96 1.66 2.76
CA ILE A 187 -12.80 2.85 2.97
C ILE A 187 -12.80 3.22 4.45
N ASP A 188 -12.95 2.23 5.33
CA ASP A 188 -12.95 2.44 6.77
C ASP A 188 -11.59 3.01 7.24
N ILE A 189 -10.47 2.48 6.75
CA ILE A 189 -9.12 2.99 7.03
C ILE A 189 -8.99 4.45 6.57
N ALA A 190 -9.49 4.80 5.38
CA ALA A 190 -9.44 6.17 4.87
C ALA A 190 -10.21 7.17 5.76
N PHE A 191 -11.27 6.76 6.44
CA PHE A 191 -11.96 7.61 7.42
C PHE A 191 -11.23 7.75 8.77
N GLY A 192 -10.22 6.93 9.02
CA GLY A 192 -9.52 6.90 10.31
C GLY A 192 -9.01 8.25 10.78
N GLY A 193 -8.33 8.99 9.90
CA GLY A 193 -7.76 10.30 10.20
C GLY A 193 -8.84 11.35 10.48
N MET A 194 -9.81 11.49 9.58
CA MET A 194 -10.92 12.43 9.72
C MET A 194 -11.67 12.24 11.04
N VAL A 195 -12.05 11.01 11.33
CA VAL A 195 -12.82 10.68 12.52
C VAL A 195 -12.00 10.89 13.79
N ALA A 196 -10.71 10.58 13.77
CA ALA A 196 -9.83 10.87 14.90
C ALA A 196 -9.75 12.38 15.18
N GLU A 197 -9.59 13.22 14.16
CA GLU A 197 -9.63 14.67 14.34
C GLU A 197 -10.97 15.14 14.93
N GLU A 198 -12.11 14.68 14.40
CA GLU A 198 -13.43 15.03 14.92
C GLU A 198 -13.63 14.61 16.38
N LEU A 199 -13.16 13.41 16.77
CA LEU A 199 -13.30 12.90 18.13
C LEU A 199 -12.40 13.62 19.15
N PHE A 200 -11.22 14.06 18.74
CA PHE A 200 -10.25 14.65 19.66
C PHE A 200 -10.24 16.19 19.66
N PHE A 201 -10.65 16.82 18.54
CA PHE A 201 -10.63 18.29 18.38
C PHE A 201 -12.00 18.89 18.08
N GLY A 202 -13.03 18.07 17.78
CA GLY A 202 -14.38 18.50 17.48
C GLY A 202 -14.63 18.88 16.02
N GLU A 203 -13.58 18.97 15.22
CA GLU A 203 -13.65 19.26 13.77
C GLU A 203 -12.46 18.62 13.03
N ALA A 204 -12.65 18.34 11.74
CA ALA A 204 -11.59 17.82 10.87
C ALA A 204 -10.89 18.97 10.12
N SER A 205 -9.59 18.82 9.89
CA SER A 205 -8.78 19.76 9.11
C SER A 205 -8.91 19.52 7.60
N THR A 206 -8.26 20.36 6.79
CA THR A 206 -8.16 20.16 5.34
C THR A 206 -7.29 18.96 4.93
N GLY A 207 -6.55 18.37 5.86
CA GLY A 207 -5.70 17.19 5.64
C GLY A 207 -6.45 15.97 5.15
N VAL A 208 -7.76 15.87 5.44
CA VAL A 208 -8.63 14.74 5.06
C VAL A 208 -8.95 14.63 3.56
N SER A 209 -8.49 15.59 2.73
CA SER A 209 -8.90 15.69 1.32
C SER A 209 -8.50 14.45 0.50
N SER A 210 -7.28 13.96 0.65
CA SER A 210 -6.78 12.77 -0.05
C SER A 210 -7.52 11.51 0.37
N ASP A 211 -7.85 11.40 1.66
CA ASP A 211 -8.54 10.24 2.22
C ASP A 211 -9.97 10.15 1.73
N LEU A 212 -10.68 11.28 1.69
CA LEU A 212 -12.02 11.35 1.09
C LEU A 212 -12.01 10.98 -0.39
N GLN A 213 -10.98 11.41 -1.14
CA GLN A 213 -10.84 11.01 -2.54
C GLN A 213 -10.62 9.50 -2.66
N ALA A 214 -9.76 8.91 -1.84
CA ALA A 214 -9.50 7.48 -1.83
C ALA A 214 -10.75 6.68 -1.43
N ALA A 215 -11.47 7.10 -0.37
CA ALA A 215 -12.72 6.48 0.06
C ALA A 215 -13.78 6.53 -1.05
N THR A 216 -13.97 7.69 -1.69
CA THR A 216 -14.92 7.88 -2.79
C THR A 216 -14.58 7.00 -3.99
N LEU A 217 -13.30 6.92 -4.37
CA LEU A 217 -12.86 6.07 -5.47
C LEU A 217 -13.15 4.60 -5.19
N ASN A 218 -12.79 4.10 -4.00
CA ASN A 218 -13.05 2.71 -3.60
C ASN A 218 -14.55 2.40 -3.57
N ALA A 219 -15.39 3.31 -3.04
CA ALA A 219 -16.84 3.16 -3.03
C ALA A 219 -17.42 3.11 -4.45
N CYS A 220 -17.00 4.01 -5.35
CA CYS A 220 -17.42 4.00 -6.75
C CYS A 220 -16.98 2.73 -7.48
N GLN A 221 -15.79 2.21 -7.20
CA GLN A 221 -15.33 0.93 -7.76
C GLN A 221 -16.17 -0.24 -7.25
N MET A 222 -16.47 -0.30 -5.95
CA MET A 222 -17.33 -1.34 -5.36
C MET A 222 -18.68 -1.40 -6.05
N ILE A 223 -19.33 -0.26 -6.21
CA ILE A 223 -20.70 -0.16 -6.72
C ILE A 223 -20.72 -0.28 -8.25
N GLY A 224 -19.87 0.47 -8.94
CA GLY A 224 -19.96 0.64 -10.40
C GLY A 224 -19.09 -0.29 -11.22
N GLN A 225 -18.15 -1.05 -10.60
CA GLN A 225 -17.19 -1.87 -11.36
C GLN A 225 -17.10 -3.31 -10.86
N LEU A 226 -17.11 -3.50 -9.54
CA LEU A 226 -16.81 -4.79 -8.92
C LEU A 226 -18.06 -5.63 -8.60
N GLY A 227 -19.27 -5.11 -8.86
CA GLY A 227 -20.52 -5.80 -8.54
C GLY A 227 -20.72 -6.06 -7.04
N MET A 228 -20.13 -5.20 -6.18
CA MET A 228 -20.19 -5.32 -4.73
C MET A 228 -21.29 -4.44 -4.10
N GLY A 229 -22.03 -3.68 -4.93
CA GLY A 229 -23.20 -2.88 -4.55
C GLY A 229 -24.50 -3.65 -4.65
N THR A 230 -25.59 -2.93 -4.82
CA THR A 230 -26.95 -3.48 -4.99
C THR A 230 -27.25 -3.87 -6.44
N THR A 231 -26.52 -3.27 -7.40
CA THR A 231 -26.68 -3.53 -8.85
C THR A 231 -25.60 -4.50 -9.35
N LEU A 232 -25.97 -5.33 -10.35
CA LEU A 232 -25.02 -6.16 -11.10
C LEU A 232 -24.51 -5.46 -12.38
N ILE A 233 -25.02 -4.23 -12.67
CA ILE A 233 -24.62 -3.49 -13.85
C ILE A 233 -23.27 -2.84 -13.59
N SER A 234 -22.30 -3.11 -14.47
CA SER A 234 -20.99 -2.44 -14.43
C SER A 234 -21.04 -1.11 -15.19
N SER A 235 -20.96 0.00 -14.47
CA SER A 235 -20.83 1.34 -15.06
C SER A 235 -19.53 1.49 -15.86
N ALA A 236 -18.53 0.65 -15.61
CA ALA A 236 -17.28 0.65 -16.37
C ALA A 236 -17.50 0.24 -17.84
N ALA A 237 -18.52 -0.59 -18.11
CA ALA A 237 -18.90 -1.03 -19.46
C ALA A 237 -19.66 0.04 -20.27
N MET A 238 -20.10 1.14 -19.65
CA MET A 238 -20.82 2.21 -20.32
C MET A 238 -19.86 3.13 -21.07
N GLU A 239 -20.24 3.56 -22.28
CA GLU A 239 -19.49 4.57 -23.03
C GLU A 239 -19.78 5.99 -22.50
N TYR A 240 -21.00 6.23 -22.03
CA TYR A 240 -21.47 7.53 -21.52
C TYR A 240 -21.97 7.42 -20.06
N PRO A 241 -21.73 8.46 -19.24
CA PRO A 241 -20.91 9.65 -19.54
C PRO A 241 -19.43 9.28 -19.75
N ALA A 242 -18.73 10.08 -20.57
CA ALA A 242 -17.29 9.93 -20.75
C ALA A 242 -16.57 10.23 -19.43
N GLY A 243 -15.47 9.50 -19.16
CA GLY A 243 -14.69 9.71 -17.96
C GLY A 243 -14.45 8.42 -17.17
N GLY A 244 -13.78 8.55 -16.02
CA GLY A 244 -13.47 7.45 -15.11
C GLY A 244 -14.71 6.93 -14.36
N ILE A 245 -14.48 5.86 -13.57
CA ILE A 245 -15.56 5.19 -12.82
C ILE A 245 -16.31 6.14 -11.87
N VAL A 246 -15.61 7.08 -11.24
CA VAL A 246 -16.21 8.07 -10.34
C VAL A 246 -17.25 8.92 -11.08
N SER A 247 -16.88 9.48 -12.25
CA SER A 247 -17.80 10.29 -13.05
C SER A 247 -19.03 9.49 -13.47
N LYS A 248 -18.85 8.25 -13.88
CA LYS A 248 -19.94 7.38 -14.36
C LYS A 248 -20.92 7.00 -13.25
N VAL A 249 -20.42 6.69 -12.07
CA VAL A 249 -21.25 6.30 -10.92
C VAL A 249 -21.96 7.51 -10.34
N LEU A 250 -21.26 8.63 -10.15
CA LEU A 250 -21.84 9.82 -9.53
C LEU A 250 -22.78 10.62 -10.46
N ALA A 251 -22.73 10.38 -11.77
CA ALA A 251 -23.71 10.94 -12.72
C ALA A 251 -25.08 10.26 -12.62
N ASN A 252 -25.17 9.09 -12.01
CA ASN A 252 -26.40 8.36 -11.76
C ASN A 252 -26.88 8.61 -10.33
N ASP A 253 -28.14 9.07 -10.16
CA ASP A 253 -28.67 9.42 -8.84
C ASP A 253 -28.70 8.23 -7.89
N SER A 254 -29.07 7.03 -8.38
CA SER A 254 -29.03 5.81 -7.56
C SER A 254 -27.62 5.43 -7.17
N GLY A 255 -26.66 5.50 -8.10
CA GLY A 255 -25.25 5.22 -7.82
C GLY A 255 -24.66 6.21 -6.80
N ARG A 256 -24.99 7.51 -6.95
CA ARG A 256 -24.58 8.56 -6.00
C ARG A 256 -25.14 8.30 -4.60
N ALA A 257 -26.42 7.98 -4.50
CA ALA A 257 -27.07 7.70 -3.21
C ALA A 257 -26.42 6.48 -2.53
N GLU A 258 -26.16 5.40 -3.28
CA GLU A 258 -25.54 4.21 -2.73
C GLU A 258 -24.09 4.45 -2.28
N VAL A 259 -23.32 5.29 -3.00
CA VAL A 259 -21.98 5.73 -2.58
C VAL A 259 -22.06 6.52 -1.28
N GLU A 260 -22.97 7.48 -1.17
CA GLU A 260 -23.16 8.32 0.02
C GLU A 260 -23.55 7.48 1.24
N ASP A 261 -24.49 6.54 1.08
CA ASP A 261 -24.90 5.61 2.13
C ASP A 261 -23.73 4.73 2.60
N LEU A 262 -22.92 4.24 1.67
CA LEU A 262 -21.74 3.43 1.97
C LEU A 262 -20.71 4.26 2.76
N LEU A 263 -20.39 5.47 2.32
CA LEU A 263 -19.43 6.36 2.99
C LEU A 263 -19.94 6.77 4.38
N ALA A 264 -21.22 7.16 4.50
CA ALA A 264 -21.83 7.53 5.77
C ALA A 264 -21.82 6.36 6.78
N SER A 265 -22.17 5.16 6.32
CA SER A 265 -22.13 3.96 7.15
C SER A 265 -20.71 3.56 7.57
N SER A 266 -19.71 3.75 6.69
CA SER A 266 -18.28 3.55 7.03
C SER A 266 -17.84 4.56 8.09
N LYS A 267 -18.11 5.85 7.88
CA LYS A 267 -17.77 6.89 8.86
C LYS A 267 -18.38 6.61 10.25
N ALA A 268 -19.66 6.25 10.29
CA ALA A 268 -20.33 5.90 11.55
C ALA A 268 -19.69 4.68 12.25
N SER A 269 -19.33 3.64 11.48
CA SER A 269 -18.64 2.47 12.01
C SER A 269 -17.25 2.83 12.56
N VAL A 270 -16.49 3.65 11.85
CA VAL A 270 -15.15 4.11 12.27
C VAL A 270 -15.25 4.99 13.51
N THR A 271 -16.29 5.85 13.61
CA THR A 271 -16.52 6.66 14.82
C THR A 271 -16.68 5.78 16.04
N GLN A 272 -17.49 4.71 15.95
CA GLN A 272 -17.64 3.78 17.06
C GLN A 272 -16.34 3.03 17.39
N MET A 273 -15.62 2.57 16.35
CA MET A 273 -14.34 1.86 16.54
C MET A 273 -13.31 2.72 17.28
N LEU A 274 -13.15 3.98 16.86
CA LEU A 274 -12.16 4.88 17.47
C LEU A 274 -12.60 5.38 18.84
N ASP A 275 -13.90 5.56 19.08
CA ASP A 275 -14.40 5.90 20.41
C ASP A 275 -14.16 4.76 21.42
N ASP A 276 -14.39 3.51 21.00
CA ASP A 276 -14.11 2.33 21.82
C ASP A 276 -12.60 2.10 22.05
N HIS A 277 -11.74 2.59 21.16
CA HIS A 277 -10.27 2.40 21.21
C HIS A 277 -9.50 3.73 21.35
N ARG A 278 -10.08 4.73 22.02
CA ARG A 278 -9.44 6.05 22.25
C ARG A 278 -8.03 5.92 22.84
N SER A 279 -7.84 5.03 23.79
CA SER A 279 -6.54 4.79 24.43
C SER A 279 -5.45 4.33 23.44
N VAL A 280 -5.82 3.57 22.39
CA VAL A 280 -4.89 3.15 21.35
C VAL A 280 -4.49 4.33 20.47
N VAL A 281 -5.47 5.18 20.07
CA VAL A 281 -5.19 6.41 19.30
C VAL A 281 -4.27 7.33 20.09
N GLU A 282 -4.54 7.53 21.39
CA GLU A 282 -3.71 8.36 22.26
C GLU A 282 -2.28 7.82 22.40
N ALA A 283 -2.12 6.51 22.60
CA ALA A 283 -0.82 5.89 22.73
C ALA A 283 0.02 6.04 21.43
N LEU A 284 -0.59 5.82 20.27
CA LEU A 284 0.08 5.99 18.97
C LEU A 284 0.42 7.46 18.71
N ARG A 285 -0.51 8.38 18.96
CA ARG A 285 -0.29 9.82 18.84
C ARG A 285 0.90 10.25 19.70
N ASP A 286 0.90 9.87 20.98
CA ASP A 286 1.93 10.30 21.92
C ASP A 286 3.30 9.71 21.56
N ALA A 287 3.34 8.45 21.09
CA ALA A 287 4.55 7.85 20.55
C ALA A 287 5.07 8.56 19.28
N LEU A 288 4.17 9.01 18.40
CA LEU A 288 4.53 9.81 17.22
C LEU A 288 5.05 11.20 17.60
N LEU A 289 4.47 11.83 18.62
CA LEU A 289 4.96 13.12 19.11
C LEU A 289 6.35 13.02 19.73
N GLU A 290 6.71 11.88 20.33
CA GLU A 290 8.02 11.61 20.91
C GLU A 290 9.07 11.19 19.87
N ARG A 291 8.71 10.27 18.96
CA ARG A 291 9.65 9.58 18.06
C ARG A 291 9.58 10.01 16.62
N GLU A 292 8.53 10.75 16.23
CA GLU A 292 8.18 11.22 14.89
C GLU A 292 7.86 10.11 13.88
N GLU A 293 8.40 8.92 14.07
CA GLU A 293 8.22 7.77 13.17
C GLU A 293 8.26 6.45 13.94
N LEU A 294 7.36 5.53 13.59
CA LEU A 294 7.29 4.16 14.10
C LEU A 294 7.33 3.20 12.92
N ILE A 295 8.10 2.12 13.00
CA ILE A 295 8.30 1.17 11.90
C ILE A 295 7.93 -0.25 12.34
N GLY A 296 7.03 -0.87 11.57
CA GLY A 296 6.68 -2.29 11.70
C GLY A 296 6.28 -2.68 13.13
N GLU A 297 7.12 -3.45 13.80
CA GLU A 297 6.84 -3.99 15.13
C GLU A 297 6.69 -2.92 16.21
N ASP A 298 7.35 -1.76 16.08
CA ASP A 298 7.21 -0.65 17.03
C ASP A 298 5.77 -0.16 17.11
N ILE A 299 5.05 -0.13 15.99
CA ILE A 299 3.63 0.26 15.94
C ILE A 299 2.80 -0.72 16.77
N LEU A 300 3.02 -2.03 16.56
CA LEU A 300 2.29 -3.08 17.25
C LEU A 300 2.64 -3.13 18.75
N GLU A 301 3.88 -2.81 19.11
CA GLU A 301 4.31 -2.73 20.50
C GLU A 301 3.59 -1.60 21.24
N VAL A 302 3.45 -0.41 20.63
CA VAL A 302 2.69 0.70 21.19
C VAL A 302 1.22 0.30 21.37
N ILE A 303 0.60 -0.33 20.36
CA ILE A 303 -0.79 -0.79 20.42
C ILE A 303 -1.00 -1.78 21.57
N ARG A 304 -0.10 -2.78 21.72
CA ARG A 304 -0.21 -3.79 22.79
C ARG A 304 -0.03 -3.23 24.20
N LYS A 305 0.74 -2.14 24.34
CA LYS A 305 0.96 -1.46 25.62
C LYS A 305 -0.15 -0.45 25.96
N ALA A 306 -0.99 -0.10 25.02
CA ALA A 306 -2.11 0.80 25.26
C ALA A 306 -3.06 0.23 26.32
N PRO A 307 -3.65 1.07 27.19
CA PRO A 307 -4.67 0.63 28.14
C PRO A 307 -5.82 -0.10 27.42
N PRO A 308 -6.43 -1.11 28.05
CA PRO A 308 -7.58 -1.79 27.44
C PRO A 308 -8.72 -0.79 27.20
N PRO A 309 -9.60 -1.02 26.21
CA PRO A 309 -10.72 -0.15 25.91
C PRO A 309 -11.63 0.01 27.13
N ASP A 310 -12.11 1.24 27.38
CA ASP A 310 -12.91 1.62 28.56
C ASP A 310 -14.28 0.92 28.64
N ARG A 311 -14.74 0.28 27.56
CA ARG A 311 -15.95 -0.51 27.50
C ARG A 311 -15.64 -1.98 27.22
N ALA A 312 -15.83 -2.81 28.24
CA ALA A 312 -15.97 -4.26 28.08
C ALA A 312 -17.28 -4.57 27.31
N GLY A 313 -17.31 -4.26 26.03
CA GLY A 313 -18.37 -4.57 25.07
C GLY A 313 -17.98 -5.78 24.26
N SER A 314 -18.59 -6.92 24.61
CA SER A 314 -18.60 -8.20 23.92
C SER A 314 -18.39 -8.13 22.41
N ASP A 315 -17.22 -8.46 21.90
CA ASP A 315 -17.02 -9.47 20.88
C ASP A 315 -15.53 -9.79 20.73
N ASP A 316 -15.16 -11.01 21.09
CA ASP A 316 -13.78 -11.53 21.04
C ASP A 316 -13.36 -11.80 19.57
N ARG A 317 -13.24 -10.72 18.77
CA ARG A 317 -12.68 -10.75 17.42
C ARG A 317 -11.24 -10.27 17.40
N ARG A 318 -10.48 -10.70 18.39
CA ARG A 318 -9.04 -10.49 18.35
C ARG A 318 -8.47 -11.30 17.20
N LEU A 319 -7.90 -10.61 16.22
CA LEU A 319 -7.00 -11.21 15.25
C LEU A 319 -5.94 -12.01 16.03
N ARG A 320 -6.04 -13.34 15.98
CA ARG A 320 -4.97 -14.21 16.48
C ARG A 320 -3.76 -13.95 15.61
N VAL A 321 -2.73 -13.42 16.22
CA VAL A 321 -1.36 -13.55 15.69
C VAL A 321 -1.04 -15.05 15.78
N THR A 322 -1.31 -15.80 14.71
CA THR A 322 -1.00 -17.20 14.64
C THR A 322 0.45 -17.39 14.23
N GLY A 323 1.31 -17.41 15.24
CA GLY A 323 2.57 -18.13 15.19
C GLY A 323 2.41 -19.50 15.86
N GLU A 324 1.50 -20.36 15.35
CA GLU A 324 1.50 -21.78 15.70
C GLU A 324 1.03 -22.58 14.48
N SER A 325 1.98 -23.37 13.97
CA SER A 325 1.78 -24.40 12.96
C SER A 325 0.80 -25.46 13.49
N LEU A 326 -0.31 -25.67 12.76
CA LEU A 326 -1.17 -26.84 12.94
C LEU A 326 -0.46 -28.08 12.38
N PRO A 327 -0.43 -29.22 13.12
CA PRO A 327 0.05 -30.49 12.59
C PRO A 327 -0.98 -31.05 11.59
N LEU A 328 -0.46 -31.47 10.44
CA LEU A 328 -1.19 -32.25 9.45
C LEU A 328 -1.56 -33.63 10.05
N THR A 329 -2.83 -33.95 10.10
CA THR A 329 -3.35 -35.32 10.11
C THR A 329 -4.38 -35.46 9.00
#